data_7c40688364097e5e3a91bf4ce443e947
#
_entry.id   7c40688364097e5e3a91bf4ce443e947
#
_cell.length_a   1.000
_cell.length_b   1.000
_cell.length_c   1.000
_cell.angle_alpha   90.00
_cell.angle_beta   90.00
_cell.angle_gamma   90.00
#
_symmetry.space_group_name_H-M   'P 1'
#
loop_
_entity.id
_entity.type
_entity.pdbx_description
1 polymer ?
#
loop_
_entity_poly.entity_id
_entity_poly.type
_entity_poly.pdbx_seq_one_letter_code
_entity_poly.pdbx_strand_id
1 'polypeptide(L)'
;MRNYSDAYNRLINTLVIAGDMLICGGVFMGISQLAEHDLHASSFRLTENNLQTALILMLCYGICAAQTGVVLYRRKAYAYEVVTRVVKNVVYFGLLSGAILMAGGFIHTWEPTYLLYLLTILILITGYRLLLRYAIKRYRTRGGNLRFVVLVGSGSNMRELFHELTDQSWAGYRVLGYFDFLENVEFSRECTYLGTPQELSLIHI
;
A
#
# COMPACT_ATOMS: atom_id res chain seq x y z
N MET A 1 -11.76 -3.36 20.54
CA MET A 1 -10.61 -3.84 19.70
C MET A 1 -10.66 -3.39 18.23
N ARG A 2 -11.84 -3.14 17.64
CA ARG A 2 -11.99 -2.67 16.23
C ARG A 2 -11.29 -1.31 15.97
N ASN A 3 -11.29 -0.39 16.93
CA ASN A 3 -10.73 0.97 16.77
C ASN A 3 -9.19 1.02 16.64
N TYR A 4 -8.44 0.12 17.27
CA TYR A 4 -6.97 0.15 17.19
C TYR A 4 -6.43 -0.31 15.83
N SER A 5 -7.05 -1.33 15.22
CA SER A 5 -6.64 -1.81 13.90
C SER A 5 -6.93 -0.77 12.81
N ASP A 6 -8.01 -0.01 12.95
CA ASP A 6 -8.41 1.01 11.98
C ASP A 6 -7.55 2.28 12.09
N ALA A 7 -7.13 2.64 13.31
CA ALA A 7 -6.19 3.74 13.54
C ALA A 7 -4.80 3.41 12.98
N TYR A 8 -4.30 2.20 13.22
CA TYR A 8 -3.01 1.73 12.68
C TYR A 8 -3.01 1.68 11.14
N ASN A 9 -4.10 1.16 10.55
CA ASN A 9 -4.23 1.12 9.09
C ASN A 9 -4.29 2.53 8.47
N ARG A 10 -4.99 3.48 9.13
CA ARG A 10 -5.01 4.87 8.70
C ARG A 10 -3.63 5.51 8.78
N LEU A 11 -2.90 5.30 9.88
CA LEU A 11 -1.55 5.82 10.06
C LEU A 11 -0.61 5.32 8.95
N ILE A 12 -0.60 4.01 8.66
CA ILE A 12 0.20 3.45 7.57
C ILE A 12 -0.18 4.09 6.23
N ASN A 13 -1.47 4.22 5.96
CA ASN A 13 -1.97 4.81 4.73
C ASN A 13 -1.48 6.26 4.58
N THR A 14 -1.57 7.05 5.63
CA THR A 14 -1.11 8.45 5.66
C THR A 14 0.41 8.53 5.45
N LEU A 15 1.19 7.68 6.12
CA LEU A 15 2.64 7.63 5.94
C LEU A 15 3.06 7.26 4.52
N VAL A 16 2.35 6.30 3.90
CA VAL A 16 2.62 5.92 2.51
C VAL A 16 2.31 7.06 1.56
N ILE A 17 1.17 7.72 1.71
CA ILE A 17 0.79 8.87 0.86
C ILE A 17 1.78 10.03 1.07
N ALA A 18 2.20 10.30 2.31
CA ALA A 18 3.19 11.33 2.59
C ALA A 18 4.55 11.02 1.91
N GLY A 19 4.99 9.76 1.94
CA GLY A 19 6.18 9.32 1.22
C GLY A 19 6.06 9.49 -0.30
N ASP A 20 4.91 9.14 -0.88
CA ASP A 20 4.64 9.35 -2.30
C ASP A 20 4.68 10.84 -2.67
N MET A 21 4.08 11.72 -1.82
CA MET A 21 4.10 13.18 -2.03
C MET A 21 5.54 13.72 -2.00
N LEU A 22 6.37 13.25 -1.07
CA LEU A 22 7.79 13.63 -1.00
C LEU A 22 8.56 13.18 -2.23
N ILE A 23 8.30 11.97 -2.76
CA ILE A 23 8.90 11.49 -4.01
C ILE A 23 8.48 12.42 -5.16
N CYS A 24 7.18 12.75 -5.25
CA CYS A 24 6.64 13.61 -6.29
C CYS A 24 7.32 15.00 -6.29
N GLY A 25 7.41 15.66 -5.14
CA GLY A 25 8.08 16.96 -4.99
C GLY A 25 9.58 16.89 -5.24
N GLY A 26 10.25 15.85 -4.71
CA GLY A 26 11.70 15.66 -4.85
C GLY A 26 12.12 15.40 -6.30
N VAL A 27 11.37 14.58 -7.04
CA VAL A 27 11.61 14.35 -8.48
C VAL A 27 11.43 15.62 -9.27
N PHE A 28 10.39 16.41 -8.98
CA PHE A 28 10.18 17.69 -9.62
C PHE A 28 11.36 18.64 -9.39
N MET A 29 11.79 18.80 -8.14
CA MET A 29 12.95 19.65 -7.80
C MET A 29 14.24 19.16 -8.47
N GLY A 30 14.46 17.84 -8.53
CA GLY A 30 15.62 17.25 -9.21
C GLY A 30 15.62 17.53 -10.72
N ILE A 31 14.48 17.35 -11.39
CA ILE A 31 14.36 17.62 -12.83
C ILE A 31 14.50 19.11 -13.12
N SER A 32 13.94 20.01 -12.29
CA SER A 32 14.08 21.45 -12.47
C SER A 32 15.53 21.92 -12.35
N GLN A 33 16.31 21.38 -11.40
CA GLN A 33 17.72 21.68 -11.26
C GLN A 33 18.56 21.19 -12.44
N LEU A 34 18.26 19.99 -12.97
CA LEU A 34 18.93 19.46 -14.17
C LEU A 34 18.61 20.28 -15.41
N ALA A 35 17.36 20.73 -15.55
CA ALA A 35 16.94 21.57 -16.66
C ALA A 35 17.57 22.97 -16.62
N GLU A 36 17.88 23.51 -15.45
CA GLU A 36 18.63 24.77 -15.31
C GLU A 36 20.10 24.65 -15.77
N HIS A 37 20.67 23.46 -15.64
CA HIS A 37 22.07 23.20 -16.04
C HIS A 37 22.24 23.02 -17.55
N ASP A 38 21.21 22.53 -18.25
CA ASP A 38 21.18 22.35 -19.69
C ASP A 38 20.54 23.57 -20.38
N LEU A 39 21.37 24.44 -20.97
CA LEU A 39 20.97 25.67 -21.66
C LEU A 39 19.94 25.48 -22.81
N HIS A 40 19.64 24.24 -23.20
CA HIS A 40 18.69 23.91 -24.28
C HIS A 40 17.33 23.41 -23.78
N ALA A 41 17.15 23.17 -22.47
CA ALA A 41 15.88 22.73 -21.89
C ALA A 41 15.00 23.92 -21.42
N SER A 42 14.95 24.98 -22.25
CA SER A 42 14.35 26.29 -21.90
C SER A 42 12.83 26.31 -21.75
N SER A 43 12.13 25.20 -22.02
CA SER A 43 10.68 25.17 -22.04
C SER A 43 10.04 24.77 -20.70
N PHE A 44 10.79 24.16 -19.80
CA PHE A 44 10.30 23.78 -18.46
C PHE A 44 10.78 24.79 -17.39
N ARG A 45 11.03 26.03 -17.79
CA ARG A 45 11.21 27.13 -16.84
C ARG A 45 9.88 27.41 -16.12
N LEU A 46 9.62 26.62 -15.12
CA LEU A 46 8.62 26.96 -14.13
C LEU A 46 9.19 28.10 -13.31
N THR A 47 8.62 29.29 -13.53
CA THR A 47 8.66 30.53 -12.76
C THR A 47 9.60 30.56 -11.54
N GLU A 48 9.99 31.75 -11.15
CA GLU A 48 10.84 32.11 -10.00
C GLU A 48 10.56 31.40 -8.66
N ASN A 49 9.55 30.48 -8.58
CA ASN A 49 9.15 29.74 -7.40
C ASN A 49 9.00 28.23 -7.65
N ASN A 50 10.09 27.53 -7.93
CA ASN A 50 10.13 26.05 -8.04
C ASN A 50 9.51 25.35 -6.81
N LEU A 51 9.67 25.93 -5.61
CA LEU A 51 9.09 25.40 -4.37
C LEU A 51 7.56 25.45 -4.38
N GLN A 52 6.97 26.56 -4.84
CA GLN A 52 5.51 26.69 -4.89
C GLN A 52 4.88 25.66 -5.84
N THR A 53 5.48 25.45 -7.00
CA THR A 53 5.02 24.45 -7.96
C THR A 53 5.18 23.02 -7.40
N ALA A 54 6.31 22.72 -6.74
CA ALA A 54 6.49 21.44 -6.07
C ALA A 54 5.39 21.19 -5.04
N LEU A 55 5.04 22.18 -4.21
CA LEU A 55 3.97 22.07 -3.22
C LEU A 55 2.59 21.85 -3.87
N ILE A 56 2.29 22.55 -4.97
CA ILE A 56 1.03 22.34 -5.71
C ILE A 56 0.97 20.91 -6.25
N LEU A 57 2.06 20.42 -6.87
CA LEU A 57 2.13 19.05 -7.37
C LEU A 57 1.98 18.00 -6.25
N MET A 58 2.63 18.20 -5.10
CA MET A 58 2.48 17.33 -3.93
C MET A 58 1.02 17.29 -3.45
N LEU A 59 0.34 18.43 -3.37
CA LEU A 59 -1.08 18.50 -2.96
C LEU A 59 -1.99 17.80 -3.98
N CYS A 60 -1.79 18.06 -5.28
CA CYS A 60 -2.53 17.38 -6.35
C CYS A 60 -2.38 15.86 -6.26
N TYR A 61 -1.14 15.39 -6.05
CA TYR A 61 -0.87 13.96 -5.88
C TYR A 61 -1.59 13.40 -4.65
N GLY A 62 -1.52 14.11 -3.51
CA GLY A 62 -2.19 13.71 -2.27
C GLY A 62 -3.70 13.57 -2.42
N ILE A 63 -4.35 14.51 -3.12
CA ILE A 63 -5.79 14.47 -3.42
C ILE A 63 -6.12 13.22 -4.25
N CYS A 64 -5.38 12.97 -5.34
CA CYS A 64 -5.57 11.79 -6.18
C CYS A 64 -5.33 10.48 -5.41
N ALA A 65 -4.30 10.43 -4.57
CA ALA A 65 -3.98 9.27 -3.75
C ALA A 65 -5.04 8.98 -2.68
N ALA A 66 -5.65 10.00 -2.11
CA ALA A 66 -6.76 9.87 -1.16
C ALA A 66 -7.99 9.23 -1.83
N GLN A 67 -8.28 9.57 -3.08
CA GLN A 67 -9.40 9.01 -3.85
C GLN A 67 -9.15 7.56 -4.28
N THR A 68 -7.94 7.23 -4.74
CA THR A 68 -7.61 5.88 -5.22
C THR A 68 -7.38 4.87 -4.10
N GLY A 69 -7.08 5.35 -2.91
CA GLY A 69 -6.79 4.55 -1.72
C GLY A 69 -5.50 3.71 -1.84
N VAL A 70 -4.91 3.40 -0.69
CA VAL A 70 -3.70 2.54 -0.61
C VAL A 70 -4.10 1.14 -0.15
N VAL A 71 -3.64 0.10 -0.87
CA VAL A 71 -3.99 -1.32 -0.61
C VAL A 71 -2.96 -2.02 0.25
N LEU A 72 -1.85 -1.35 0.62
CA LEU A 72 -0.72 -1.99 1.32
C LEU A 72 -1.10 -2.65 2.65
N TYR A 73 -2.14 -2.18 3.32
CA TYR A 73 -2.62 -2.75 4.59
C TYR A 73 -3.38 -4.07 4.43
N ARG A 74 -3.88 -4.38 3.23
CA ARG A 74 -4.59 -5.65 2.99
C ARG A 74 -3.63 -6.82 3.06
N ARG A 75 -3.95 -7.82 3.90
CA ARG A 75 -3.08 -8.98 4.12
C ARG A 75 -2.91 -9.84 2.86
N LYS A 76 -3.96 -9.97 2.05
CA LYS A 76 -3.98 -10.75 0.79
C LYS A 76 -3.88 -9.86 -0.47
N ALA A 77 -3.25 -8.67 -0.41
CA ALA A 77 -3.07 -7.86 -1.61
C ALA A 77 -2.03 -8.49 -2.55
N TYR A 78 -2.33 -8.56 -3.84
CA TYR A 78 -1.40 -9.03 -4.86
C TYR A 78 -0.54 -7.87 -5.40
N ALA A 79 0.64 -8.17 -5.95
CA ALA A 79 1.55 -7.14 -6.46
C ALA A 79 0.92 -6.34 -7.61
N TYR A 80 0.18 -7.02 -8.49
CA TYR A 80 -0.49 -6.37 -9.61
C TYR A 80 -1.55 -5.35 -9.16
N GLU A 81 -2.24 -5.58 -8.02
CA GLU A 81 -3.22 -4.61 -7.49
C GLU A 81 -2.53 -3.30 -7.06
N VAL A 82 -1.33 -3.42 -6.49
CA VAL A 82 -0.54 -2.24 -6.09
C VAL A 82 -0.13 -1.46 -7.34
N VAL A 83 0.43 -2.16 -8.34
CA VAL A 83 0.85 -1.54 -9.61
C VAL A 83 -0.32 -0.86 -10.32
N THR A 84 -1.44 -1.57 -10.49
CA THR A 84 -2.63 -1.02 -11.16
C THR A 84 -3.15 0.23 -10.47
N ARG A 85 -3.13 0.29 -9.14
CA ARG A 85 -3.56 1.48 -8.40
C ARG A 85 -2.58 2.64 -8.54
N VAL A 86 -1.26 2.36 -8.55
CA VAL A 86 -0.26 3.40 -8.80
C VAL A 86 -0.43 3.98 -10.20
N VAL A 87 -0.61 3.13 -11.22
CA VAL A 87 -0.85 3.57 -12.59
C VAL A 87 -2.09 4.46 -12.67
N LYS A 88 -3.23 4.01 -12.12
CA LYS A 88 -4.45 4.82 -12.08
C LYS A 88 -4.23 6.16 -11.38
N ASN A 89 -3.53 6.16 -10.23
CA ASN A 89 -3.25 7.38 -9.48
C ASN A 89 -2.37 8.35 -10.27
N VAL A 90 -1.30 7.85 -10.93
CA VAL A 90 -0.42 8.68 -11.74
C VAL A 90 -1.13 9.24 -12.98
N VAL A 91 -2.05 8.47 -13.58
CA VAL A 91 -2.87 8.97 -14.70
C VAL A 91 -3.80 10.09 -14.24
N TYR A 92 -4.53 9.92 -13.13
CA TYR A 92 -5.39 10.98 -12.59
C TYR A 92 -4.59 12.21 -12.16
N PHE A 93 -3.45 11.99 -11.52
CA PHE A 93 -2.52 13.04 -11.15
C PHE A 93 -2.00 13.78 -12.39
N GLY A 94 -1.58 13.06 -13.42
CA GLY A 94 -1.09 13.66 -14.66
C GLY A 94 -2.13 14.53 -15.36
N LEU A 95 -3.38 14.06 -15.43
CA LEU A 95 -4.47 14.86 -15.98
C LEU A 95 -4.77 16.11 -15.13
N LEU A 96 -4.88 15.95 -13.81
CA LEU A 96 -5.18 17.06 -12.91
C LEU A 96 -4.05 18.10 -12.88
N SER A 97 -2.81 17.67 -12.66
CA SER A 97 -1.66 18.59 -12.60
C SER A 97 -1.36 19.21 -13.96
N GLY A 98 -1.51 18.47 -15.05
CA GLY A 98 -1.38 19.01 -16.40
C GLY A 98 -2.42 20.10 -16.67
N ALA A 99 -3.69 19.89 -16.32
CA ALA A 99 -4.72 20.90 -16.47
C ALA A 99 -4.45 22.18 -15.65
N ILE A 100 -3.97 22.02 -14.40
CA ILE A 100 -3.61 23.16 -13.53
C ILE A 100 -2.43 23.92 -14.09
N LEU A 101 -1.38 23.21 -14.54
CA LEU A 101 -0.20 23.86 -15.12
C LEU A 101 -0.50 24.57 -16.43
N MET A 102 -1.36 24.00 -17.28
CA MET A 102 -1.82 24.65 -18.50
C MET A 102 -2.68 25.89 -18.21
N ALA A 103 -3.61 25.78 -17.25
CA ALA A 103 -4.47 26.91 -16.85
C ALA A 103 -3.66 28.06 -16.22
N GLY A 104 -2.57 27.73 -15.51
CA GLY A 104 -1.65 28.69 -14.92
C GLY A 104 -0.67 29.32 -15.92
N GLY A 105 -0.68 28.88 -17.20
CA GLY A 105 0.24 29.36 -18.22
C GLY A 105 1.68 28.86 -18.06
N PHE A 106 1.88 27.85 -17.22
CA PHE A 106 3.22 27.28 -16.96
C PHE A 106 3.67 26.30 -18.03
N ILE A 107 2.74 25.67 -18.77
CA ILE A 107 3.00 24.75 -19.88
C ILE A 107 2.08 25.12 -21.03
N HIS A 108 2.62 25.34 -22.23
CA HIS A 108 1.82 25.64 -23.41
C HIS A 108 1.35 24.41 -24.17
N THR A 109 2.08 23.29 -24.04
CA THR A 109 1.76 21.99 -24.66
C THR A 109 2.28 20.87 -23.77
N TRP A 110 1.85 19.63 -24.03
CA TRP A 110 2.39 18.43 -23.37
C TRP A 110 3.88 18.25 -23.74
N GLU A 111 4.75 18.82 -22.92
CA GLU A 111 6.18 18.77 -23.16
C GLU A 111 6.78 17.41 -22.80
N PRO A 112 7.82 16.96 -23.55
CA PRO A 112 8.52 15.71 -23.27
C PRO A 112 9.03 15.62 -21.82
N THR A 113 9.46 16.74 -21.24
CA THR A 113 9.95 16.84 -19.86
C THR A 113 8.87 16.51 -18.84
N TYR A 114 7.62 16.93 -19.09
CA TYR A 114 6.51 16.59 -18.23
C TYR A 114 6.17 15.10 -18.29
N LEU A 115 6.20 14.50 -19.49
CA LEU A 115 6.01 13.04 -19.63
C LEU A 115 7.14 12.26 -18.95
N LEU A 116 8.39 12.72 -19.07
CA LEU A 116 9.53 12.14 -18.37
C LEU A 116 9.34 12.21 -16.85
N TYR A 117 8.85 13.34 -16.33
CA TYR A 117 8.49 13.50 -14.93
C TYR A 117 7.44 12.47 -14.49
N LEU A 118 6.33 12.34 -15.24
CA LEU A 118 5.28 11.35 -14.93
C LEU A 118 5.81 9.92 -14.98
N LEU A 119 6.66 9.58 -15.92
CA LEU A 119 7.28 8.25 -16.04
C LEU A 119 8.21 7.99 -14.83
N THR A 120 9.02 8.97 -14.47
CA THR A 120 9.95 8.85 -13.34
C THR A 120 9.21 8.64 -12.02
N ILE A 121 8.17 9.42 -11.75
CA ILE A 121 7.36 9.22 -10.53
C ILE A 121 6.62 7.87 -10.54
N LEU A 122 6.13 7.43 -11.71
CA LEU A 122 5.49 6.12 -11.85
C LEU A 122 6.45 4.99 -11.42
N ILE A 123 7.68 5.02 -11.90
CA ILE A 123 8.70 4.02 -11.59
C ILE A 123 9.09 4.08 -10.11
N LEU A 124 9.39 5.28 -9.60
CA LEU A 124 9.85 5.45 -8.22
C LEU A 124 8.76 5.11 -7.19
N ILE A 125 7.53 5.56 -7.41
CA ILE A 125 6.42 5.26 -6.50
C ILE A 125 6.06 3.79 -6.55
N THR A 126 6.07 3.16 -7.73
CA THR A 126 5.85 1.71 -7.85
C THR A 126 6.93 0.95 -7.07
N GLY A 127 8.19 1.28 -7.29
CA GLY A 127 9.33 0.69 -6.56
C GLY A 127 9.21 0.87 -5.04
N TYR A 128 8.94 2.09 -4.59
CA TYR A 128 8.73 2.42 -3.18
C TYR A 128 7.60 1.60 -2.55
N ARG A 129 6.43 1.52 -3.19
CA ARG A 129 5.28 0.75 -2.68
C ARG A 129 5.53 -0.76 -2.68
N LEU A 130 6.21 -1.30 -3.70
CA LEU A 130 6.60 -2.71 -3.73
C LEU A 130 7.64 -3.04 -2.66
N LEU A 131 8.60 -2.14 -2.42
CA LEU A 131 9.60 -2.28 -1.36
C LEU A 131 8.94 -2.27 0.03
N LEU A 132 8.04 -1.32 0.29
CA LEU A 132 7.27 -1.27 1.53
C LEU A 132 6.45 -2.55 1.74
N ARG A 133 5.80 -3.04 0.70
CA ARG A 133 5.08 -4.30 0.75
C ARG A 133 5.99 -5.46 1.10
N TYR A 134 7.15 -5.54 0.47
CA TYR A 134 8.15 -6.56 0.78
C TYR A 134 8.62 -6.46 2.24
N ALA A 135 8.91 -5.25 2.72
CA ALA A 135 9.32 -5.01 4.10
C ALA A 135 8.24 -5.44 5.11
N ILE A 136 6.95 -5.08 4.86
CA ILE A 136 5.82 -5.50 5.71
C ILE A 136 5.67 -7.02 5.70
N LYS A 137 5.78 -7.66 4.53
CA LYS A 137 5.71 -9.12 4.41
C LYS A 137 6.84 -9.78 5.21
N ARG A 138 8.07 -9.28 5.08
CA ARG A 138 9.23 -9.79 5.82
C ARG A 138 9.13 -9.57 7.32
N TYR A 139 8.59 -8.43 7.75
CA TYR A 139 8.32 -8.16 9.16
C TYR A 139 7.33 -9.16 9.75
N ARG A 140 6.26 -9.49 9.02
CA ARG A 140 5.27 -10.50 9.43
C ARG A 140 5.86 -11.91 9.53
N THR A 141 6.68 -12.31 8.57
CA THR A 141 7.35 -13.64 8.62
C THR A 141 8.31 -13.79 9.81
N ARG A 142 8.81 -12.66 10.36
CA ARG A 142 9.62 -12.63 11.58
C ARG A 142 8.81 -12.57 12.88
N GLY A 143 7.51 -12.77 12.80
CA GLY A 143 6.61 -12.77 13.98
C GLY A 143 6.01 -11.40 14.33
N GLY A 144 6.25 -10.35 13.52
CA GLY A 144 5.64 -9.04 13.74
C GLY A 144 4.18 -8.98 13.28
N ASN A 145 3.32 -8.32 14.08
CA ASN A 145 1.90 -8.11 13.79
C ASN A 145 1.14 -9.40 13.44
N LEU A 146 1.38 -10.46 14.24
CA LEU A 146 0.65 -11.72 14.12
C LEU A 146 -0.80 -11.56 14.61
N ARG A 147 -1.72 -12.25 13.95
CA ARG A 147 -3.08 -12.46 14.44
C ARG A 147 -3.26 -13.93 14.78
N PHE A 148 -3.57 -14.19 16.03
CA PHE A 148 -3.95 -15.52 16.48
C PHE A 148 -5.37 -15.83 16.01
N VAL A 149 -5.55 -17.01 15.47
CA VAL A 149 -6.82 -17.52 14.94
C VAL A 149 -7.12 -18.83 15.63
N VAL A 150 -8.37 -18.99 16.03
CA VAL A 150 -8.92 -20.24 16.54
C VAL A 150 -9.96 -20.69 15.53
N LEU A 151 -9.94 -21.96 15.16
CA LEU A 151 -10.91 -22.55 14.25
C LEU A 151 -12.07 -23.16 15.06
N VAL A 152 -13.28 -23.14 14.50
CA VAL A 152 -14.45 -23.78 15.10
C VAL A 152 -15.01 -24.78 14.09
N GLY A 153 -14.90 -26.07 14.43
CA GLY A 153 -15.23 -27.19 13.56
C GLY A 153 -13.99 -27.89 13.01
N SER A 154 -14.15 -29.13 12.57
CA SER A 154 -13.09 -30.00 12.04
C SER A 154 -13.43 -30.61 10.67
N GLY A 155 -14.42 -30.06 9.95
CA GLY A 155 -14.81 -30.50 8.63
C GLY A 155 -13.75 -30.24 7.56
N SER A 156 -13.93 -30.82 6.37
CA SER A 156 -13.01 -30.67 5.23
C SER A 156 -12.68 -29.21 4.89
N ASN A 157 -13.69 -28.33 4.94
CA ASN A 157 -13.52 -26.90 4.70
C ASN A 157 -12.62 -26.23 5.75
N MET A 158 -12.66 -26.71 7.02
CA MET A 158 -11.79 -26.18 8.08
C MET A 158 -10.35 -26.64 7.93
N ARG A 159 -10.14 -27.87 7.44
CA ARG A 159 -8.81 -28.37 7.11
C ARG A 159 -8.18 -27.57 5.95
N GLU A 160 -8.96 -27.32 4.89
CA GLU A 160 -8.49 -26.48 3.79
C GLU A 160 -8.15 -25.06 4.25
N LEU A 161 -9.00 -24.44 5.08
CA LEU A 161 -8.73 -23.14 5.68
C LEU A 161 -7.48 -23.15 6.56
N PHE A 162 -7.25 -24.22 7.35
CA PHE A 162 -6.05 -24.38 8.16
C PHE A 162 -4.81 -24.39 7.31
N HIS A 163 -4.78 -25.17 6.22
CA HIS A 163 -3.68 -25.22 5.27
C HIS A 163 -3.46 -23.83 4.62
N GLU A 164 -4.53 -23.18 4.15
CA GLU A 164 -4.43 -21.83 3.55
C GLU A 164 -3.83 -20.82 4.53
N LEU A 165 -4.18 -20.85 5.81
CA LEU A 165 -3.66 -19.94 6.83
C LEU A 165 -2.22 -20.28 7.23
N THR A 166 -1.83 -21.57 7.23
CA THR A 166 -0.52 -22.03 7.65
C THR A 166 0.52 -21.90 6.54
N ASP A 167 0.17 -22.25 5.31
CA ASP A 167 1.05 -22.15 4.15
C ASP A 167 1.40 -20.71 3.81
N GLN A 168 0.47 -19.77 4.09
CA GLN A 168 0.69 -18.36 3.87
C GLN A 168 1.21 -17.63 5.13
N SER A 169 2.32 -18.08 5.69
CA SER A 169 2.95 -17.47 6.89
C SER A 169 3.17 -15.96 6.77
N TRP A 170 3.36 -15.45 5.55
CA TRP A 170 3.50 -14.03 5.26
C TRP A 170 2.22 -13.21 5.48
N ALA A 171 1.05 -13.84 5.54
CA ALA A 171 -0.20 -13.18 5.87
C ALA A 171 -0.27 -12.80 7.36
N GLY A 172 0.61 -13.40 8.20
CA GLY A 172 0.72 -13.11 9.62
C GLY A 172 -0.46 -13.64 10.42
N TYR A 173 -1.00 -14.81 10.05
CA TYR A 173 -1.92 -15.58 10.85
C TYR A 173 -1.16 -16.71 11.55
N ARG A 174 -1.56 -16.97 12.80
CA ARG A 174 -1.09 -18.13 13.57
C ARG A 174 -2.29 -18.85 14.15
N VAL A 175 -2.55 -20.06 13.68
CA VAL A 175 -3.61 -20.88 14.20
C VAL A 175 -3.14 -21.44 15.55
N LEU A 176 -3.93 -21.24 16.61
CA LEU A 176 -3.67 -21.76 17.95
C LEU A 176 -4.19 -23.17 18.11
N GLY A 177 -5.30 -23.49 17.45
CA GLY A 177 -5.97 -24.78 17.54
C GLY A 177 -7.41 -24.67 17.05
N TYR A 178 -8.18 -25.73 17.30
CA TYR A 178 -9.60 -25.78 16.93
C TYR A 178 -10.47 -26.25 18.08
N PHE A 179 -11.72 -25.80 18.08
CA PHE A 179 -12.80 -26.26 18.94
C PHE A 179 -13.80 -27.07 18.11
N ASP A 180 -14.25 -28.22 18.64
CA ASP A 180 -15.32 -29.00 18.03
C ASP A 180 -16.07 -29.76 19.13
N PHE A 181 -17.28 -30.24 18.83
CA PHE A 181 -18.07 -31.07 19.77
C PHE A 181 -17.39 -32.42 20.07
N LEU A 182 -16.69 -32.97 19.08
CA LEU A 182 -15.91 -34.20 19.21
C LEU A 182 -14.52 -33.96 18.60
N GLU A 183 -13.52 -34.55 19.25
CA GLU A 183 -12.16 -34.51 18.73
C GLU A 183 -12.07 -35.31 17.43
N ASN A 184 -11.61 -34.65 16.36
CA ASN A 184 -11.32 -35.30 15.10
C ASN A 184 -9.85 -35.76 15.08
N VAL A 185 -9.64 -37.06 15.25
CA VAL A 185 -8.29 -37.68 15.35
C VAL A 185 -7.39 -37.36 14.15
N GLU A 186 -7.94 -37.27 12.95
CA GLU A 186 -7.15 -36.93 11.78
C GLU A 186 -6.71 -35.47 11.80
N PHE A 187 -7.61 -34.55 12.15
CA PHE A 187 -7.31 -33.12 12.20
C PHE A 187 -6.44 -32.76 13.40
N SER A 188 -6.56 -33.50 14.51
CA SER A 188 -5.71 -33.33 15.72
C SER A 188 -4.24 -33.64 15.47
N ARG A 189 -3.89 -34.36 14.40
CA ARG A 189 -2.48 -34.59 14.01
C ARG A 189 -1.83 -33.33 13.42
N GLU A 190 -2.62 -32.43 12.87
CA GLU A 190 -2.16 -31.23 12.18
C GLU A 190 -2.42 -29.97 13.01
N CYS A 191 -3.54 -29.91 13.71
CA CYS A 191 -4.00 -28.76 14.48
C CYS A 191 -4.43 -29.18 15.89
N THR A 192 -3.98 -28.47 16.90
CA THR A 192 -4.25 -28.82 18.32
C THR A 192 -5.74 -28.70 18.63
N TYR A 193 -6.33 -29.76 19.19
CA TYR A 193 -7.68 -29.69 19.75
C TYR A 193 -7.67 -28.91 21.07
N LEU A 194 -8.54 -27.90 21.19
CA LEU A 194 -8.59 -26.99 22.32
C LEU A 194 -9.79 -27.26 23.28
N GLY A 195 -10.76 -28.08 22.84
CA GLY A 195 -11.95 -28.38 23.63
C GLY A 195 -13.25 -28.17 22.84
N THR A 196 -14.35 -28.08 23.61
CA THR A 196 -15.69 -27.89 23.02
C THR A 196 -16.02 -26.42 22.76
N PRO A 197 -16.91 -26.09 21.82
CA PRO A 197 -17.32 -24.70 21.54
C PRO A 197 -17.95 -24.01 22.77
N GLN A 198 -18.48 -24.78 23.74
CA GLN A 198 -19.03 -24.25 24.98
C GLN A 198 -17.93 -23.65 25.87
N GLU A 199 -16.75 -24.24 25.88
CA GLU A 199 -15.58 -23.74 26.62
C GLU A 199 -15.04 -22.45 26.02
N LEU A 200 -15.19 -22.25 24.71
CA LEU A 200 -14.82 -21.00 24.03
C LEU A 200 -15.64 -19.80 24.57
N SER A 201 -16.88 -20.00 24.99
CA SER A 201 -17.73 -18.95 25.58
C SER A 201 -17.24 -18.46 26.94
N LEU A 202 -16.44 -19.26 27.64
CA LEU A 202 -15.85 -18.92 28.94
C LEU A 202 -14.53 -18.12 28.78
N ILE A 203 -13.91 -18.18 27.62
CA ILE A 203 -12.71 -17.41 27.31
C ILE A 203 -13.16 -16.02 26.86
N HIS A 204 -13.29 -15.09 27.81
CA HIS A 204 -13.48 -13.68 27.48
C HIS A 204 -12.24 -13.16 26.71
N ILE A 205 -12.35 -13.10 25.38
CA ILE A 205 -11.37 -12.51 24.49
C ILE A 205 -11.59 -11.00 24.39
#